data_4fd87388f799674f3390eb25774c7c6d
#
_entry.id   4fd87388f799674f3390eb25774c7c6d
#
_cell.length_a   1.000
_cell.length_b   1.000
_cell.length_c   1.000
_cell.angle_alpha   90.00
_cell.angle_beta   90.00
_cell.angle_gamma   90.00
#
_symmetry.space_group_name_H-M   'P 1'
#
loop_
_entity.id
_entity.type
_entity.pdbx_description
1 polymer ?
#
loop_
_entity_poly.entity_id
_entity_poly.type
_entity_poly.pdbx_seq_one_letter_code
_entity_poly.pdbx_strand_id
1 'polypeptide(L)'
;KQVIDKKEGKRNIRYKDIAILLRSITGIANVYEKEISMLGISVYSDSSGEYLQSIEIETIMSLLRIINNPMQDIPLVTVMRSPIGNFTDNELIEIRLNDRNSNFYEALIKTDTPKVRKFLQLLEELRNDEQYMALDEWIWNIYTKTGYMNYVSLMPNGNLRVSNLKM
;
A
#
# COMPACT_ATOMS: atom_id res chain seq x y z
N LYS A 1 -37.10 6.36 6.63
CA LYS A 1 -36.87 7.40 7.65
C LYS A 1 -36.35 8.67 6.98
N GLN A 2 -36.61 9.84 7.59
CA GLN A 2 -36.19 11.14 7.07
C GLN A 2 -35.28 11.84 8.06
N VAL A 3 -34.33 12.62 7.54
CA VAL A 3 -33.43 13.50 8.30
C VAL A 3 -33.60 14.94 7.84
N ILE A 4 -33.31 15.89 8.72
CA ILE A 4 -33.27 17.31 8.41
C ILE A 4 -31.82 17.70 8.12
N ASP A 5 -31.52 17.95 6.86
CA ASP A 5 -30.21 18.41 6.42
C ASP A 5 -30.19 19.94 6.39
N LYS A 6 -29.07 20.56 6.82
CA LYS A 6 -28.94 22.03 6.85
C LYS A 6 -29.00 22.68 5.48
N LYS A 7 -28.61 21.96 4.41
CA LYS A 7 -28.56 22.48 3.04
C LYS A 7 -29.73 21.99 2.19
N GLU A 8 -30.10 20.71 2.32
CA GLU A 8 -31.11 20.04 1.47
C GLU A 8 -32.51 20.02 2.12
N GLY A 9 -32.65 20.50 3.38
CA GLY A 9 -33.91 20.45 4.09
C GLY A 9 -34.30 19.04 4.49
N LYS A 10 -35.59 18.72 4.44
CA LYS A 10 -36.13 17.40 4.82
C LYS A 10 -35.94 16.40 3.69
N ARG A 11 -35.11 15.37 3.89
CA ARG A 11 -34.80 14.34 2.89
C ARG A 11 -34.80 12.92 3.47
N ASN A 12 -34.80 11.92 2.60
CA ASN A 12 -34.63 10.54 3.00
C ASN A 12 -33.22 10.30 3.55
N ILE A 13 -33.12 9.41 4.58
CA ILE A 13 -31.84 8.99 5.16
C ILE A 13 -30.98 8.28 4.11
N ARG A 14 -29.67 8.56 4.10
CA ARG A 14 -28.65 7.89 3.31
C ARG A 14 -27.67 7.19 4.25
N TYR A 15 -26.90 6.21 3.79
CA TYR A 15 -25.89 5.52 4.63
C TYR A 15 -24.91 6.48 5.29
N LYS A 16 -24.50 7.53 4.61
CA LYS A 16 -23.59 8.57 5.15
C LYS A 16 -24.16 9.37 6.34
N ASP A 17 -25.45 9.24 6.63
CA ASP A 17 -26.10 9.92 7.76
C ASP A 17 -26.12 9.04 9.01
N ILE A 18 -25.59 7.81 8.92
CA ILE A 18 -25.57 6.85 10.02
C ILE A 18 -24.17 6.82 10.61
N ALA A 19 -24.07 7.00 11.92
CA ALA A 19 -22.82 6.85 12.66
C ALA A 19 -22.99 5.75 13.72
N ILE A 20 -21.94 4.93 13.87
CA ILE A 20 -21.85 3.92 14.92
C ILE A 20 -20.86 4.43 15.95
N LEU A 21 -21.31 4.63 17.17
CA LEU A 21 -20.48 5.07 18.28
C LEU A 21 -20.07 3.86 19.13
N LEU A 22 -18.77 3.66 19.27
CA LEU A 22 -18.19 2.57 20.07
C LEU A 22 -17.47 3.15 21.29
N ARG A 23 -17.51 2.43 22.41
CA ARG A 23 -16.77 2.82 23.63
C ARG A 23 -15.25 2.74 23.44
N SER A 24 -14.77 1.78 22.63
CA SER A 24 -13.39 1.64 22.20
C SER A 24 -13.39 1.27 20.72
N ILE A 25 -12.55 1.95 19.95
CA ILE A 25 -12.41 1.72 18.51
C ILE A 25 -11.38 0.62 18.25
N THR A 26 -10.35 0.52 19.10
CA THR A 26 -9.22 -0.39 18.93
C THR A 26 -9.66 -1.86 18.86
N GLY A 27 -9.32 -2.52 17.77
CA GLY A 27 -9.57 -3.95 17.51
C GLY A 27 -11.02 -4.32 17.16
N ILE A 28 -12.00 -3.43 17.38
CA ILE A 28 -13.42 -3.70 17.12
C ILE A 28 -13.90 -3.02 15.84
N ALA A 29 -13.40 -1.83 15.55
CA ALA A 29 -13.80 -1.05 14.36
C ALA A 29 -13.61 -1.82 13.06
N ASN A 30 -12.51 -2.53 12.91
CA ASN A 30 -12.20 -3.35 11.71
C ASN A 30 -13.21 -4.46 11.47
N VAL A 31 -13.74 -5.07 12.54
CA VAL A 31 -14.75 -6.12 12.40
C VAL A 31 -16.03 -5.52 11.83
N TYR A 32 -16.48 -4.38 12.36
CA TYR A 32 -17.65 -3.67 11.83
C TYR A 32 -17.44 -3.19 10.40
N GLU A 33 -16.27 -2.62 10.11
CA GLU A 33 -15.91 -2.14 8.78
C GLU A 33 -15.95 -3.28 7.76
N LYS A 34 -15.36 -4.42 8.10
CA LYS A 34 -15.34 -5.62 7.25
C LYS A 34 -16.76 -6.14 7.00
N GLU A 35 -17.54 -6.35 8.04
CA GLU A 35 -18.89 -6.90 7.94
C GLU A 35 -19.83 -5.98 7.15
N ILE A 36 -19.77 -4.67 7.41
CA ILE A 36 -20.62 -3.70 6.71
C ILE A 36 -20.19 -3.57 5.23
N SER A 37 -18.88 -3.59 4.97
CA SER A 37 -18.34 -3.54 3.60
C SER A 37 -18.73 -4.78 2.79
N MET A 38 -18.83 -5.97 3.42
CA MET A 38 -19.35 -7.18 2.77
C MET A 38 -20.80 -7.05 2.31
N LEU A 39 -21.58 -6.14 2.92
CA LEU A 39 -22.92 -5.79 2.49
C LEU A 39 -22.97 -4.74 1.36
N GLY A 40 -21.80 -4.36 0.81
CA GLY A 40 -21.69 -3.34 -0.23
C GLY A 40 -21.89 -1.91 0.26
N ILE A 41 -21.81 -1.68 1.60
CA ILE A 41 -21.98 -0.36 2.21
C ILE A 41 -20.60 0.21 2.51
N SER A 42 -20.29 1.39 1.95
CA SER A 42 -19.04 2.10 2.26
C SER A 42 -19.05 2.57 3.71
N VAL A 43 -18.00 2.20 4.45
CA VAL A 43 -17.81 2.56 5.85
C VAL A 43 -16.51 3.34 5.99
N TYR A 44 -16.49 4.29 6.89
CA TYR A 44 -15.28 5.00 7.31
C TYR A 44 -15.15 4.88 8.82
N SER A 45 -13.98 4.50 9.30
CA SER A 45 -13.65 4.51 10.74
C SER A 45 -12.45 5.43 10.99
N ASP A 46 -12.52 6.19 12.08
CA ASP A 46 -11.44 7.11 12.50
C ASP A 46 -10.40 6.36 13.37
N SER A 47 -9.97 5.18 12.91
CA SER A 47 -8.95 4.38 13.60
C SER A 47 -7.55 4.83 13.16
N SER A 48 -7.08 5.94 13.72
CA SER A 48 -5.76 6.53 13.42
C SER A 48 -4.57 5.58 13.71
N GLY A 49 -4.76 4.49 14.46
CA GLY A 49 -3.73 3.49 14.74
C GLY A 49 -3.45 2.50 13.59
N GLU A 50 -4.35 2.37 12.64
CA GLU A 50 -4.27 1.36 11.58
C GLU A 50 -3.80 1.93 10.23
N TYR A 51 -3.69 3.25 10.12
CA TYR A 51 -3.19 3.92 8.93
C TYR A 51 -1.84 3.37 8.47
N LEU A 52 -0.85 3.28 9.38
CA LEU A 52 0.49 2.77 9.06
C LEU A 52 0.52 1.26 8.76
N GLN A 53 -0.51 0.52 9.18
CA GLN A 53 -0.66 -0.92 8.92
C GLN A 53 -1.48 -1.22 7.67
N SER A 54 -2.01 -0.19 7.00
CA SER A 54 -2.71 -0.38 5.75
C SER A 54 -1.75 -0.87 4.66
N ILE A 55 -2.20 -1.82 3.83
CA ILE A 55 -1.35 -2.49 2.84
C ILE A 55 -0.69 -1.52 1.86
N GLU A 56 -1.41 -0.45 1.49
CA GLU A 56 -0.90 0.58 0.60
C GLU A 56 0.27 1.36 1.20
N ILE A 57 0.20 1.66 2.50
CA ILE A 57 1.27 2.37 3.23
C ILE A 57 2.42 1.41 3.53
N GLU A 58 2.12 0.20 4.02
CA GLU A 58 3.15 -0.79 4.35
C GLU A 58 4.01 -1.16 3.13
N THR A 59 3.40 -1.23 1.94
CA THR A 59 4.13 -1.49 0.69
C THR A 59 5.10 -0.35 0.37
N ILE A 60 4.67 0.90 0.47
CA ILE A 60 5.55 2.06 0.23
C ILE A 60 6.63 2.15 1.31
N MET A 61 6.29 1.96 2.57
CA MET A 61 7.27 1.92 3.66
C MET A 61 8.31 0.81 3.45
N SER A 62 7.90 -0.34 2.93
CA SER A 62 8.82 -1.42 2.57
C SER A 62 9.73 -1.02 1.40
N LEU A 63 9.19 -0.32 0.38
CA LEU A 63 10.00 0.21 -0.72
C LEU A 63 11.04 1.22 -0.21
N LEU A 64 10.66 2.17 0.63
CA LEU A 64 11.59 3.13 1.22
C LEU A 64 12.69 2.44 2.04
N ARG A 65 12.33 1.39 2.81
CA ARG A 65 13.30 0.60 3.56
C ARG A 65 14.33 -0.08 2.67
N ILE A 66 13.92 -0.69 1.54
CA ILE A 66 14.86 -1.37 0.64
C ILE A 66 15.67 -0.41 -0.25
N ILE A 67 15.17 0.78 -0.51
CA ILE A 67 15.96 1.84 -1.15
C ILE A 67 17.13 2.20 -0.24
N ASN A 68 16.87 2.41 1.05
CA ASN A 68 17.90 2.71 2.04
C ASN A 68 18.82 1.50 2.31
N ASN A 69 18.24 0.32 2.56
CA ASN A 69 18.99 -0.91 2.81
C ASN A 69 18.28 -2.13 2.19
N PRO A 70 18.76 -2.65 1.04
CA PRO A 70 18.13 -3.76 0.34
C PRO A 70 18.35 -5.13 1.00
N MET A 71 19.22 -5.23 2.01
CA MET A 71 19.53 -6.50 2.72
C MET A 71 18.41 -6.95 3.68
N GLN A 72 17.27 -6.28 3.66
CA GLN A 72 16.11 -6.63 4.50
C GLN A 72 15.16 -7.55 3.72
N ASP A 73 15.24 -8.85 3.97
CA ASP A 73 14.51 -9.89 3.21
C ASP A 73 13.00 -9.67 3.20
N ILE A 74 12.38 -9.37 4.36
CA ILE A 74 10.91 -9.21 4.46
C ILE A 74 10.42 -8.00 3.65
N PRO A 75 10.95 -6.78 3.82
CA PRO A 75 10.57 -5.64 2.98
C PRO A 75 10.84 -5.88 1.49
N LEU A 76 11.97 -6.52 1.14
CA LEU A 76 12.31 -6.80 -0.24
C LEU A 76 11.29 -7.73 -0.91
N VAL A 77 10.97 -8.85 -0.29
CA VAL A 77 9.97 -9.79 -0.80
C VAL A 77 8.58 -9.15 -0.85
N THR A 78 8.24 -8.32 0.13
CA THR A 78 6.96 -7.57 0.13
C THR A 78 6.85 -6.69 -1.11
N VAL A 79 7.87 -5.90 -1.43
CA VAL A 79 7.87 -5.04 -2.61
C VAL A 79 7.89 -5.86 -3.91
N MET A 80 8.68 -6.94 -3.96
CA MET A 80 8.74 -7.80 -5.14
C MET A 80 7.39 -8.46 -5.45
N ARG A 81 6.63 -8.90 -4.45
CA ARG A 81 5.27 -9.45 -4.62
C ARG A 81 4.22 -8.39 -4.95
N SER A 82 4.45 -7.15 -4.54
CA SER A 82 3.53 -6.05 -4.80
C SER A 82 3.43 -5.73 -6.29
N PRO A 83 2.46 -4.92 -6.73
CA PRO A 83 2.36 -4.44 -8.11
C PRO A 83 3.61 -3.71 -8.62
N ILE A 84 4.45 -3.22 -7.72
CA ILE A 84 5.71 -2.53 -8.06
C ILE A 84 6.72 -3.52 -8.67
N GLY A 85 6.93 -4.67 -8.02
CA GLY A 85 7.82 -5.72 -8.52
C GLY A 85 7.10 -6.73 -9.42
N ASN A 86 5.84 -7.02 -9.11
CA ASN A 86 4.97 -7.96 -9.81
C ASN A 86 5.57 -9.39 -9.97
N PHE A 87 6.38 -9.84 -8.99
CA PHE A 87 6.92 -11.20 -8.99
C PHE A 87 5.87 -12.19 -8.49
N THR A 88 5.81 -13.33 -9.15
CA THR A 88 5.02 -14.48 -8.69
C THR A 88 5.75 -15.24 -7.60
N ASP A 89 5.02 -16.04 -6.81
CA ASP A 89 5.60 -16.88 -5.76
C ASP A 89 6.64 -17.88 -6.34
N ASN A 90 6.39 -18.42 -7.52
CA ASN A 90 7.33 -19.32 -8.19
C ASN A 90 8.65 -18.61 -8.56
N GLU A 91 8.58 -17.41 -9.11
CA GLU A 91 9.79 -16.62 -9.43
C GLU A 91 10.61 -16.31 -8.18
N LEU A 92 9.95 -15.99 -7.06
CA LEU A 92 10.62 -15.75 -5.78
C LEU A 92 11.29 -17.02 -5.23
N ILE A 93 10.64 -18.17 -5.38
CA ILE A 93 11.21 -19.47 -5.02
C ILE A 93 12.43 -19.78 -5.87
N GLU A 94 12.37 -19.58 -7.19
CA GLU A 94 13.50 -19.79 -8.10
C GLU A 94 14.69 -18.92 -7.72
N ILE A 95 14.49 -17.62 -7.44
CA ILE A 95 15.53 -16.74 -6.95
C ILE A 95 16.17 -17.29 -5.67
N ARG A 96 15.36 -17.74 -4.72
CA ARG A 96 15.87 -18.29 -3.45
C ARG A 96 16.61 -19.59 -3.63
N LEU A 97 16.21 -20.42 -4.59
CA LEU A 97 16.87 -21.69 -4.90
C LEU A 97 18.24 -21.51 -5.55
N ASN A 98 18.48 -20.40 -6.25
CA ASN A 98 19.78 -20.08 -6.83
C ASN A 98 20.88 -19.85 -5.77
N ASP A 99 20.49 -19.31 -4.62
CA ASP A 99 21.40 -19.18 -3.47
C ASP A 99 20.60 -19.24 -2.14
N ARG A 100 20.70 -20.39 -1.49
CA ARG A 100 19.95 -20.68 -0.26
C ARG A 100 20.59 -20.11 1.00
N ASN A 101 21.89 -19.84 0.96
CA ASN A 101 22.70 -19.52 2.14
C ASN A 101 22.91 -18.02 2.35
N SER A 102 22.74 -17.21 1.30
CA SER A 102 22.86 -15.76 1.36
C SER A 102 21.54 -15.09 1.77
N ASN A 103 21.55 -13.77 2.01
CA ASN A 103 20.32 -12.99 2.08
C ASN A 103 19.60 -12.95 0.73
N PHE A 104 18.32 -12.56 0.73
CA PHE A 104 17.50 -12.61 -0.50
C PHE A 104 18.01 -11.66 -1.58
N TYR A 105 18.56 -10.51 -1.20
CA TYR A 105 19.10 -9.54 -2.15
C TYR A 105 20.34 -10.06 -2.89
N GLU A 106 21.22 -10.78 -2.21
CA GLU A 106 22.38 -11.42 -2.87
C GLU A 106 21.93 -12.52 -3.83
N ALA A 107 20.94 -13.32 -3.47
CA ALA A 107 20.36 -14.31 -4.37
C ALA A 107 19.71 -13.62 -5.60
N LEU A 108 19.03 -12.48 -5.39
CA LEU A 108 18.41 -11.69 -6.46
C LEU A 108 19.46 -11.19 -7.45
N ILE A 109 20.58 -10.60 -6.99
CA ILE A 109 21.66 -10.09 -7.87
C ILE A 109 22.27 -11.20 -8.70
N LYS A 110 22.39 -12.42 -8.18
CA LYS A 110 22.91 -13.58 -8.89
C LYS A 110 21.95 -14.14 -9.94
N THR A 111 20.68 -13.71 -9.91
CA THR A 111 19.65 -14.18 -10.83
C THR A 111 19.56 -13.26 -12.03
N ASP A 112 19.96 -13.74 -13.20
CA ASP A 112 19.95 -12.94 -14.44
C ASP A 112 18.68 -13.19 -15.28
N THR A 113 17.58 -12.52 -14.92
CA THR A 113 16.37 -12.48 -15.74
C THR A 113 16.02 -11.04 -16.13
N PRO A 114 15.32 -10.84 -17.27
CA PRO A 114 14.91 -9.49 -17.69
C PRO A 114 14.10 -8.75 -16.62
N LYS A 115 13.28 -9.47 -15.87
CA LYS A 115 12.44 -8.94 -14.81
C LYS A 115 13.25 -8.48 -13.60
N VAL A 116 14.22 -9.29 -13.19
CA VAL A 116 15.15 -8.95 -12.10
C VAL A 116 15.98 -7.72 -12.48
N ARG A 117 16.55 -7.69 -13.70
CA ARG A 117 17.30 -6.51 -14.17
C ARG A 117 16.48 -5.23 -14.14
N LYS A 118 15.23 -5.29 -14.63
CA LYS A 118 14.31 -4.14 -14.60
C LYS A 118 13.99 -3.68 -13.17
N PHE A 119 13.79 -4.62 -12.26
CA PHE A 119 13.50 -4.30 -10.85
C PHE A 119 14.72 -3.67 -10.16
N LEU A 120 15.91 -4.24 -10.35
CA LEU A 120 17.14 -3.68 -9.79
C LEU A 120 17.45 -2.28 -10.36
N GLN A 121 17.23 -2.08 -11.66
CA GLN A 121 17.35 -0.77 -12.30
C GLN A 121 16.38 0.25 -11.69
N LEU A 122 15.12 -0.13 -11.47
CA LEU A 122 14.15 0.75 -10.82
C LEU A 122 14.62 1.17 -9.41
N LEU A 123 15.12 0.22 -8.60
CA LEU A 123 15.64 0.52 -7.27
C LEU A 123 16.83 1.49 -7.31
N GLU A 124 17.73 1.30 -8.28
CA GLU A 124 18.87 2.18 -8.44
C GLU A 124 18.46 3.58 -8.90
N GLU A 125 17.54 3.69 -9.85
CA GLU A 125 16.98 4.97 -10.28
C GLU A 125 16.31 5.73 -9.11
N LEU A 126 15.50 5.04 -8.30
CA LEU A 126 14.82 5.66 -7.15
C LEU A 126 15.83 6.12 -6.08
N ARG A 127 16.92 5.37 -5.87
CA ARG A 127 18.00 5.74 -4.95
C ARG A 127 18.79 6.95 -5.44
N ASN A 128 19.04 7.03 -6.74
CA ASN A 128 19.71 8.18 -7.32
C ASN A 128 18.85 9.44 -7.25
N ASP A 129 17.56 9.33 -7.52
CA ASP A 129 16.61 10.45 -7.43
C ASP A 129 16.53 11.05 -6.02
N GLU A 130 16.61 10.22 -4.96
CA GLU A 130 16.61 10.66 -3.55
C GLU A 130 17.64 11.75 -3.27
N GLN A 131 18.80 11.67 -3.92
CA GLN A 131 19.91 12.61 -3.66
C GLN A 131 19.67 14.02 -4.22
N TYR A 132 18.73 14.17 -5.15
CA TYR A 132 18.51 15.41 -5.89
C TYR A 132 17.13 16.02 -5.73
N MET A 133 16.21 15.35 -5.02
CA MET A 133 14.82 15.77 -4.87
C MET A 133 14.47 16.08 -3.42
N ALA A 134 13.53 17.00 -3.21
CA ALA A 134 12.88 17.15 -1.92
C ALA A 134 12.05 15.89 -1.60
N LEU A 135 11.86 15.56 -0.31
CA LEU A 135 11.22 14.32 0.11
C LEU A 135 9.82 14.12 -0.47
N ASP A 136 9.02 15.17 -0.49
CA ASP A 136 7.67 15.16 -1.04
C ASP A 136 7.68 14.95 -2.56
N GLU A 137 8.54 15.64 -3.28
CA GLU A 137 8.72 15.46 -4.73
C GLU A 137 9.20 14.03 -5.05
N TRP A 138 10.12 13.50 -4.25
CA TRP A 138 10.64 12.16 -4.43
C TRP A 138 9.57 11.09 -4.20
N ILE A 139 8.72 11.22 -3.18
CA ILE A 139 7.58 10.32 -2.96
C ILE A 139 6.60 10.36 -4.15
N TRP A 140 6.30 11.55 -4.66
CA TRP A 140 5.46 11.68 -5.86
C TRP A 140 6.11 11.06 -7.10
N ASN A 141 7.42 11.18 -7.26
CA ASN A 141 8.17 10.51 -8.32
C ASN A 141 8.09 8.99 -8.21
N ILE A 142 8.20 8.43 -6.99
CA ILE A 142 7.98 7.01 -6.73
C ILE A 142 6.60 6.57 -7.23
N TYR A 143 5.53 7.28 -6.86
CA TYR A 143 4.18 6.95 -7.29
C TYR A 143 4.02 6.99 -8.81
N THR A 144 4.65 7.95 -9.45
CA THR A 144 4.60 8.14 -10.91
C THR A 144 5.38 7.05 -11.64
N LYS A 145 6.63 6.78 -11.24
CA LYS A 145 7.49 5.77 -11.87
C LYS A 145 6.95 4.35 -11.69
N THR A 146 6.40 4.04 -10.52
CA THR A 146 5.87 2.71 -10.23
C THR A 146 4.43 2.50 -10.70
N GLY A 147 3.69 3.57 -10.97
CA GLY A 147 2.24 3.51 -11.22
C GLY A 147 1.42 3.04 -10.01
N TYR A 148 2.02 2.98 -8.83
CA TYR A 148 1.42 2.38 -7.64
C TYR A 148 0.15 3.08 -7.19
N MET A 149 0.09 4.41 -7.27
CA MET A 149 -1.11 5.16 -6.92
C MET A 149 -2.30 4.81 -7.81
N ASN A 150 -2.08 4.60 -9.11
CA ASN A 150 -3.14 4.20 -10.04
C ASN A 150 -3.67 2.80 -9.68
N TYR A 151 -2.77 1.87 -9.35
CA TYR A 151 -3.18 0.55 -8.89
C TYR A 151 -4.03 0.62 -7.61
N VAL A 152 -3.58 1.39 -6.62
CA VAL A 152 -4.29 1.55 -5.34
C VAL A 152 -5.67 2.17 -5.54
N SER A 153 -5.84 3.07 -6.50
CA SER A 153 -7.14 3.69 -6.81
C SER A 153 -8.20 2.68 -7.30
N LEU A 154 -7.75 1.55 -7.87
CA LEU A 154 -8.62 0.47 -8.37
C LEU A 154 -8.93 -0.58 -7.30
N MET A 155 -8.30 -0.52 -6.14
CA MET A 155 -8.59 -1.43 -5.02
C MET A 155 -9.95 -1.11 -4.36
N PRO A 156 -10.55 -2.06 -3.61
CA PRO A 156 -11.69 -1.75 -2.75
C PRO A 156 -11.37 -0.56 -1.83
N ASN A 157 -12.30 0.38 -1.72
CA ASN A 157 -12.11 1.65 -1.01
C ASN A 157 -10.96 2.52 -1.58
N GLY A 158 -10.70 2.45 -2.89
CA GLY A 158 -9.57 3.09 -3.55
C GLY A 158 -9.44 4.59 -3.25
N ASN A 159 -10.55 5.34 -3.18
CA ASN A 159 -10.51 6.77 -2.83
C ASN A 159 -9.91 7.01 -1.44
N LEU A 160 -10.27 6.19 -0.44
CA LEU A 160 -9.72 6.29 0.90
C LEU A 160 -8.24 5.94 0.90
N ARG A 161 -7.86 4.85 0.23
CA ARG A 161 -6.46 4.40 0.13
C ARG A 161 -5.56 5.42 -0.57
N VAL A 162 -6.04 6.04 -1.65
CA VAL A 162 -5.33 7.15 -2.32
C VAL A 162 -5.20 8.36 -1.39
N SER A 163 -6.22 8.64 -0.58
CA SER A 163 -6.14 9.69 0.45
C SER A 163 -5.07 9.38 1.48
N ASN A 164 -4.97 8.11 1.91
CA ASN A 164 -3.92 7.63 2.81
C ASN A 164 -2.50 7.85 2.23
N LEU A 165 -2.31 7.59 0.94
CA LEU A 165 -1.01 7.81 0.28
C LEU A 165 -0.62 9.29 0.14
N LYS A 166 -1.57 10.21 0.26
CA LYS A 166 -1.36 11.67 0.14
C LYS A 166 -1.15 12.38 1.49
N MET A 167 -1.37 11.69 2.59
CA MET A 167 -1.15 12.20 3.95
C MET A 167 0.32 12.19 4.32
#